data_cc645f58930f37e0dd552e33399414e2
#
_entry.id   cc645f58930f37e0dd552e33399414e2
#
_cell.length_a   1.000
_cell.length_b   1.000
_cell.length_c   1.000
_cell.angle_alpha   90.00
_cell.angle_beta   90.00
_cell.angle_gamma   90.00
#
_symmetry.space_group_name_H-M   'P 1'
#
loop_
_entity.id
_entity.type
_entity.pdbx_description
1 polymer ?
#
loop_
_entity_poly.entity_id
_entity_poly.type
_entity_poly.pdbx_seq_one_letter_code
_entity_poly.pdbx_strand_id
1 'polypeptide(L)'
;EVRKELTDEWKRNGMQEGVQFAALTDIIYQTWAEKSAKEYKQFKGLKKENLRDNMTNTELILNMLAETATTDLSKERNPSGFAENAEVAKDGGNVARVARKQLESQLKRPVISPLNAKSALQVGDEREKNETSGESVE
;
A
#
# COMPACT_ATOMS: atom_id res chain seq x y z
N GLU A 1 15.07 -2.82 2.49
CA GLU A 1 13.70 -3.08 2.19
C GLU A 1 12.85 -1.90 2.69
N VAL A 2 11.90 -1.50 1.88
CA VAL A 2 11.15 -0.24 2.07
C VAL A 2 10.44 -0.19 3.42
N ARG A 3 9.75 -1.26 3.79
CA ARG A 3 9.01 -1.29 5.05
C ARG A 3 9.95 -1.21 6.25
N LYS A 4 11.07 -1.90 6.16
CA LYS A 4 12.03 -1.88 7.26
C LYS A 4 12.64 -0.50 7.44
N GLU A 5 12.93 0.20 6.36
CA GLU A 5 13.45 1.56 6.44
C GLU A 5 12.48 2.49 7.14
N LEU A 6 11.18 2.35 6.85
CA LEU A 6 10.15 3.16 7.50
C LEU A 6 10.07 2.86 9.00
N THR A 7 10.03 1.58 9.37
CA THR A 7 9.94 1.23 10.79
C THR A 7 11.20 1.61 11.55
N ASP A 8 12.38 1.52 10.92
CA ASP A 8 13.62 2.00 11.52
C ASP A 8 13.56 3.51 11.76
N GLU A 9 12.97 4.25 10.82
CA GLU A 9 12.80 5.69 10.96
C GLU A 9 11.86 6.03 12.12
N TRP A 10 10.77 5.29 12.26
CA TRP A 10 9.85 5.48 13.38
C TRP A 10 10.54 5.19 14.73
N LYS A 11 11.37 4.14 14.78
CA LYS A 11 12.16 3.85 15.99
C LYS A 11 13.11 4.99 16.31
N ARG A 12 13.78 5.50 15.30
CA ARG A 12 14.69 6.65 15.47
C ARG A 12 13.93 7.85 16.03
N ASN A 13 12.70 8.04 15.63
CA ASN A 13 11.88 9.15 16.10
C ASN A 13 11.19 8.87 17.43
N GLY A 14 11.48 7.74 18.07
CA GLY A 14 10.94 7.41 19.38
C GLY A 14 9.53 6.82 19.37
N MET A 15 9.02 6.39 18.23
CA MET A 15 7.71 5.77 18.15
C MET A 15 7.75 4.36 18.73
N GLN A 16 6.67 3.98 19.43
CA GLN A 16 6.57 2.66 20.04
C GLN A 16 6.09 1.64 19.03
N GLU A 17 6.77 0.49 18.99
CA GLU A 17 6.30 -0.63 18.19
C GLU A 17 4.94 -1.07 18.72
N GLY A 18 4.18 -1.71 17.87
CA GLY A 18 2.82 -2.13 18.21
C GLY A 18 1.84 -1.00 17.95
N VAL A 19 1.35 -0.37 19.01
CA VAL A 19 0.25 0.57 18.90
C VAL A 19 0.54 1.76 18.01
N GLN A 20 1.69 2.42 18.20
CA GLN A 20 1.99 3.61 17.40
C GLN A 20 2.37 3.25 15.96
N PHE A 21 3.11 2.17 15.78
CA PHE A 21 3.43 1.71 14.42
C PHE A 21 2.15 1.35 13.66
N ALA A 22 1.23 0.66 14.34
CA ALA A 22 -0.05 0.29 13.72
C ALA A 22 -0.88 1.53 13.36
N ALA A 23 -0.92 2.49 14.26
CA ALA A 23 -1.68 3.72 14.02
C ALA A 23 -1.11 4.52 12.84
N LEU A 24 0.22 4.63 12.77
CA LEU A 24 0.87 5.34 11.66
C LEU A 24 0.68 4.60 10.34
N THR A 25 0.74 3.27 10.38
CA THR A 25 0.49 2.44 9.20
C THR A 25 -0.93 2.64 8.69
N ASP A 26 -1.91 2.69 9.59
CA ASP A 26 -3.30 2.96 9.21
C ASP A 26 -3.47 4.35 8.61
N ILE A 27 -2.77 5.34 9.11
CA ILE A 27 -2.81 6.68 8.52
C ILE A 27 -2.33 6.64 7.06
N ILE A 28 -1.26 5.91 6.81
CA ILE A 28 -0.74 5.77 5.45
C ILE A 28 -1.79 5.10 4.55
N TYR A 29 -2.37 3.98 4.98
CA TYR A 29 -3.38 3.27 4.20
C TYR A 29 -4.63 4.13 3.97
N GLN A 30 -5.14 4.76 5.02
CA GLN A 30 -6.34 5.59 4.91
C GLN A 30 -6.11 6.75 3.95
N THR A 31 -4.89 7.28 3.93
CA THR A 31 -4.58 8.42 3.07
C THR A 31 -4.48 8.01 1.60
N TRP A 32 -3.70 6.96 1.28
CA TRP A 32 -3.51 6.64 -0.13
C TRP A 32 -4.56 5.69 -0.69
N ALA A 33 -5.05 4.74 0.13
CA ALA A 33 -6.01 3.73 -0.32
C ALA A 33 -7.43 4.01 0.11
N GLU A 34 -7.62 5.01 0.98
CA GLU A 34 -8.92 5.41 1.52
C GLU A 34 -9.60 4.28 2.30
N LYS A 35 -8.80 3.42 2.92
CA LYS A 35 -9.24 2.30 3.76
C LYS A 35 -8.21 2.10 4.85
N SER A 36 -8.65 1.74 6.05
CA SER A 36 -7.71 1.26 7.07
C SER A 36 -7.15 -0.09 6.63
N ALA A 37 -6.09 -0.56 7.28
CA ALA A 37 -5.53 -1.87 6.98
C ALA A 37 -6.60 -2.96 7.13
N LYS A 38 -7.42 -2.86 8.18
CA LYS A 38 -8.49 -3.81 8.44
C LYS A 38 -9.54 -3.79 7.33
N GLU A 39 -9.96 -2.60 6.93
CA GLU A 39 -10.96 -2.45 5.87
C GLU A 39 -10.43 -2.97 4.54
N TYR A 40 -9.16 -2.72 4.27
CA TYR A 40 -8.53 -3.17 3.04
C TYR A 40 -8.45 -4.70 3.00
N LYS A 41 -8.08 -5.32 4.13
CA LYS A 41 -8.10 -6.78 4.24
C LYS A 41 -9.50 -7.34 4.02
N GLN A 42 -10.50 -6.73 4.62
CA GLN A 42 -11.89 -7.15 4.45
C GLN A 42 -12.32 -7.04 2.99
N PHE A 43 -11.94 -5.96 2.35
CA PHE A 43 -12.26 -5.75 0.93
C PHE A 43 -11.68 -6.85 0.04
N LYS A 44 -10.50 -7.38 0.41
CA LYS A 44 -9.86 -8.47 -0.33
C LYS A 44 -10.27 -9.86 0.16
N GLY A 45 -11.15 -9.95 1.15
CA GLY A 45 -11.59 -11.23 1.69
C GLY A 45 -10.53 -11.92 2.54
N LEU A 46 -9.59 -11.17 3.10
CA LEU A 46 -8.52 -11.73 3.93
C LEU A 46 -8.95 -11.78 5.39
N LYS A 47 -8.45 -12.76 6.13
CA LYS A 47 -8.67 -12.87 7.57
C LYS A 47 -7.37 -12.66 8.32
N LYS A 48 -6.48 -13.64 8.26
CA LYS A 48 -5.17 -13.58 8.93
C LYS A 48 -4.03 -13.35 7.95
N GLU A 49 -4.32 -13.46 6.67
CA GLU A 49 -3.30 -13.36 5.64
C GLU A 49 -2.68 -11.96 5.61
N ASN A 50 -1.46 -11.87 5.14
CA ASN A 50 -0.73 -10.62 5.04
C ASN A 50 -1.30 -9.78 3.89
N LEU A 51 -1.59 -8.52 4.17
CA LEU A 51 -2.19 -7.63 3.18
C LEU A 51 -1.25 -7.39 1.99
N ARG A 52 0.03 -7.13 2.27
CA ARG A 52 0.99 -6.82 1.20
C ARG A 52 1.15 -7.98 0.22
N ASP A 53 1.17 -9.22 0.73
CA ASP A 53 1.31 -10.40 -0.10
C ASP A 53 0.10 -10.65 -0.98
N ASN A 54 -0.98 -9.94 -0.75
CA ASN A 54 -2.23 -10.10 -1.47
C ASN A 54 -2.61 -8.88 -2.29
N MET A 55 -1.68 -7.96 -2.47
CA MET A 55 -1.86 -6.79 -3.33
C MET A 55 -1.48 -7.12 -4.76
N THR A 56 -2.15 -6.45 -5.71
CA THR A 56 -1.69 -6.46 -7.10
C THR A 56 -0.36 -5.72 -7.18
N ASN A 57 0.34 -5.86 -8.28
CA ASN A 57 1.61 -5.13 -8.47
C ASN A 57 1.41 -3.62 -8.34
N THR A 58 0.35 -3.10 -8.93
CA THR A 58 0.09 -1.66 -8.88
C THR A 58 -0.19 -1.21 -7.44
N GLU A 59 -1.02 -1.96 -6.71
CA GLU A 59 -1.27 -1.64 -5.31
C GLU A 59 0.01 -1.67 -4.49
N LEU A 60 0.83 -2.69 -4.69
CA LEU A 60 2.07 -2.83 -3.94
C LEU A 60 3.04 -1.68 -4.22
N ILE A 61 3.18 -1.30 -5.47
CA ILE A 61 4.07 -0.20 -5.85
C ILE A 61 3.58 1.12 -5.24
N LEU A 62 2.28 1.37 -5.26
CA LEU A 62 1.73 2.57 -4.62
C LEU A 62 1.93 2.56 -3.12
N ASN A 63 1.77 1.40 -2.48
CA ASN A 63 2.02 1.30 -1.06
C ASN A 63 3.50 1.57 -0.74
N MET A 64 4.39 1.02 -1.53
CA MET A 64 5.84 1.27 -1.36
C MET A 64 6.19 2.73 -1.60
N LEU A 65 5.52 3.38 -2.56
CA LEU A 65 5.72 4.81 -2.77
C LEU A 65 5.31 5.62 -1.54
N ALA A 66 4.15 5.29 -0.94
CA ALA A 66 3.69 5.95 0.27
C ALA A 66 4.70 5.77 1.42
N GLU A 67 5.22 4.56 1.57
CA GLU A 67 6.19 4.26 2.61
C GLU A 67 7.52 4.97 2.39
N THR A 68 8.00 4.95 1.17
CA THR A 68 9.27 5.62 0.83
C THR A 68 9.16 7.14 0.98
N ALA A 69 8.05 7.71 0.53
CA ALA A 69 7.82 9.14 0.70
C ALA A 69 7.76 9.52 2.18
N THR A 70 7.11 8.71 2.99
CA THR A 70 7.04 8.95 4.43
C THR A 70 8.43 8.91 5.06
N THR A 71 9.24 7.92 4.69
CA THR A 71 10.61 7.80 5.18
C THR A 71 11.44 9.02 4.80
N ASP A 72 11.39 9.42 3.53
CA ASP A 72 12.17 10.56 3.05
C ASP A 72 11.75 11.86 3.71
N LEU A 73 10.44 12.08 3.85
CA LEU A 73 9.93 13.29 4.52
C LEU A 73 10.31 13.28 6.00
N SER A 74 10.27 12.12 6.65
CA SER A 74 10.66 12.01 8.04
C SER A 74 12.13 12.38 8.23
N LYS A 75 13.00 11.89 7.36
CA LYS A 75 14.44 12.23 7.44
C LYS A 75 14.69 13.72 7.26
N GLU A 76 13.92 14.35 6.38
CA GLU A 76 14.08 15.77 6.10
C GLU A 76 13.53 16.64 7.24
N ARG A 77 12.40 16.25 7.81
CA ARG A 77 11.67 17.07 8.78
C ARG A 77 12.00 16.76 10.24
N ASN A 78 12.53 15.58 10.53
CA ASN A 78 12.84 15.11 11.89
C ASN A 78 11.64 15.29 12.85
N PRO A 79 10.50 14.65 12.57
CA PRO A 79 9.32 14.85 13.39
C PRO A 79 9.53 14.36 14.81
N SER A 80 8.97 15.09 15.77
CA SER A 80 9.04 14.79 17.18
C SER A 80 7.64 14.46 17.70
N GLY A 81 7.49 13.33 18.37
CA GLY A 81 6.22 12.91 18.94
C GLY A 81 5.27 12.34 17.91
N PHE A 82 4.20 11.74 18.41
CA PHE A 82 3.24 11.04 17.56
C PHE A 82 2.55 11.96 16.56
N ALA A 83 2.10 13.13 17.02
CA ALA A 83 1.34 14.04 16.17
C ALA A 83 2.13 14.46 14.94
N GLU A 84 3.41 14.78 15.11
CA GLU A 84 4.24 15.19 13.98
C GLU A 84 4.54 14.01 13.05
N ASN A 85 4.76 12.83 13.62
CA ASN A 85 4.96 11.62 12.80
C ASN A 85 3.69 11.26 12.04
N ALA A 86 2.51 11.47 12.64
CA ALA A 86 1.23 11.25 11.96
C ALA A 86 1.06 12.20 10.77
N GLU A 87 1.47 13.45 10.93
CA GLU A 87 1.41 14.44 9.86
C GLU A 87 2.32 14.03 8.70
N VAL A 88 3.53 13.56 9.01
CA VAL A 88 4.46 13.08 7.98
C VAL A 88 3.89 11.85 7.26
N ALA A 89 3.28 10.92 8.01
CA ALA A 89 2.65 9.74 7.41
C ALA A 89 1.52 10.11 6.47
N LYS A 90 0.76 11.13 6.83
CA LYS A 90 -0.32 11.64 6.00
C LYS A 90 0.23 12.26 4.71
N ASP A 91 1.28 13.07 4.84
CA ASP A 91 1.89 13.69 3.67
C ASP A 91 2.51 12.64 2.74
N GLY A 92 3.17 11.63 3.30
CA GLY A 92 3.72 10.54 2.51
C GLY A 92 2.65 9.73 1.81
N GLY A 93 1.58 9.41 2.53
CA GLY A 93 0.43 8.72 1.94
C GLY A 93 -0.20 9.52 0.82
N ASN A 94 -0.23 10.85 0.95
CA ASN A 94 -0.82 11.70 -0.07
C ASN A 94 -0.04 11.69 -1.40
N VAL A 95 1.26 11.48 -1.35
CA VAL A 95 2.05 11.33 -2.58
C VAL A 95 1.52 10.15 -3.40
N ALA A 96 1.30 9.01 -2.75
CA ALA A 96 0.76 7.85 -3.44
C ALA A 96 -0.70 8.03 -3.83
N ARG A 97 -1.48 8.75 -3.02
CA ARG A 97 -2.87 9.04 -3.34
C ARG A 97 -2.99 9.83 -4.64
N VAL A 98 -2.17 10.85 -4.81
CA VAL A 98 -2.17 11.65 -6.03
C VAL A 98 -1.80 10.78 -7.23
N ALA A 99 -0.77 9.94 -7.08
CA ALA A 99 -0.36 9.02 -8.14
C ALA A 99 -1.48 8.03 -8.47
N ARG A 100 -2.14 7.47 -7.45
CA ARG A 100 -3.25 6.53 -7.67
C ARG A 100 -4.39 7.19 -8.45
N LYS A 101 -4.77 8.38 -8.05
CA LYS A 101 -5.88 9.08 -8.71
C LYS A 101 -5.54 9.44 -10.15
N GLN A 102 -4.30 9.82 -10.40
CA GLN A 102 -3.86 10.11 -11.77
C GLN A 102 -3.95 8.86 -12.64
N LEU A 103 -3.50 7.73 -12.11
CA LEU A 103 -3.56 6.47 -12.86
C LEU A 103 -4.99 6.04 -13.10
N GLU A 104 -5.85 6.14 -12.08
CA GLU A 104 -7.26 5.77 -12.21
C GLU A 104 -7.98 6.62 -13.26
N SER A 105 -7.62 7.89 -13.37
CA SER A 105 -8.23 8.75 -14.38
C SER A 105 -7.89 8.30 -15.80
N GLN A 106 -6.72 7.73 -15.99
CA GLN A 106 -6.31 7.22 -17.30
C GLN A 106 -6.85 5.82 -17.57
N LEU A 107 -6.88 4.98 -16.54
CA LEU A 107 -7.41 3.62 -16.67
C LEU A 107 -8.93 3.59 -16.76
N LYS A 108 -9.62 4.60 -16.25
CA LYS A 108 -11.08 4.67 -16.15
C LYS A 108 -11.65 3.57 -15.25
N ARG A 109 -10.88 3.15 -14.25
CA ARG A 109 -11.30 2.17 -13.26
C ARG A 109 -10.48 2.32 -11.99
N PRO A 110 -10.98 1.79 -10.84
CA PRO A 110 -10.22 1.83 -9.59
C PRO A 110 -8.97 0.97 -9.66
N VAL A 111 -7.94 1.40 -8.96
CA VAL A 111 -6.71 0.62 -8.78
C VAL A 111 -6.85 -0.34 -7.61
N ILE A 112 -7.52 0.10 -6.53
CA ILE A 112 -7.72 -0.73 -5.36
C ILE A 112 -8.63 -1.89 -5.76
N SER A 113 -8.13 -3.11 -5.62
CA SER A 113 -8.75 -4.31 -6.18
C SER A 113 -9.19 -5.27 -5.08
N PRO A 114 -10.35 -5.92 -5.23
CA PRO A 114 -10.75 -6.97 -4.29
C PRO A 114 -10.00 -8.28 -4.50
N LEU A 115 -9.18 -8.37 -5.56
CA LEU A 115 -8.43 -9.59 -5.81
C LEU A 115 -7.34 -9.79 -4.76
N ASN A 116 -7.16 -11.04 -4.34
CA ASN A 116 -6.09 -11.45 -3.45
C ASN A 116 -5.18 -12.43 -4.21
N ALA A 117 -4.14 -12.95 -3.57
CA ALA A 117 -3.19 -13.82 -4.23
C ALA A 117 -3.84 -15.04 -4.86
N LYS A 118 -4.81 -15.64 -4.16
CA LYS A 118 -5.53 -16.80 -4.67
C LYS A 118 -6.35 -16.46 -5.90
N SER A 119 -7.06 -15.34 -5.87
CA SER A 119 -7.85 -14.87 -7.01
C SER A 119 -6.96 -14.52 -8.20
N ALA A 120 -5.83 -13.87 -7.93
CA ALA A 120 -4.90 -13.49 -8.98
C ALA A 120 -4.29 -14.72 -9.66
N LEU A 121 -3.99 -15.76 -8.89
CA LEU A 121 -3.48 -17.01 -9.44
C LEU A 121 -4.51 -17.66 -10.37
N GLN A 122 -5.78 -17.67 -9.98
CA GLN A 122 -6.83 -18.21 -10.82
C GLN A 122 -6.97 -17.43 -12.11
N VAL A 123 -6.93 -16.12 -12.04
CA VAL A 123 -7.00 -15.26 -13.22
C VAL A 123 -5.79 -15.51 -14.13
N GLY A 124 -4.62 -15.67 -13.54
CA GLY A 124 -3.40 -15.98 -14.29
C GLY A 124 -3.52 -17.30 -15.03
N ASP A 125 -4.02 -18.33 -14.38
CA ASP A 125 -4.22 -19.62 -15.01
C ASP A 125 -5.19 -19.53 -16.18
N GLU A 126 -6.28 -18.81 -16.03
CA GLU A 126 -7.24 -18.62 -17.10
C GLU A 126 -6.63 -17.90 -18.29
N ARG A 127 -5.80 -16.89 -18.05
CA ARG A 127 -5.11 -16.18 -19.12
C ARG A 127 -4.16 -17.10 -19.87
N GLU A 128 -3.40 -17.90 -19.14
CA GLU A 128 -2.48 -18.84 -19.76
C GLU A 128 -3.20 -19.84 -20.65
N LYS A 129 -4.32 -20.37 -20.19
CA LYS A 129 -5.12 -21.29 -20.97
C LYS A 129 -5.62 -20.63 -22.25
N ASN A 130 -6.09 -19.41 -22.17
CA ASN A 130 -6.57 -18.69 -23.33
C ASN A 130 -5.45 -18.42 -24.34
N GLU A 131 -4.28 -18.04 -23.86
CA GLU A 131 -3.15 -17.79 -24.73
C GLU A 131 -2.67 -19.05 -25.43
N THR A 132 -2.65 -20.18 -24.73
CA THR A 132 -2.20 -21.43 -25.34
C THR A 132 -3.21 -21.99 -26.33
N SER A 133 -4.49 -21.73 -26.13
CA SER A 133 -5.51 -22.26 -27.01
C SER A 133 -5.80 -21.34 -28.20
N GLY A 134 -5.53 -20.07 -28.09
CA GLY A 134 -5.83 -19.14 -29.14
C GLY A 134 -4.59 -18.68 -29.83
N GLU A 135 -4.20 -17.53 -29.70
CA GLU A 135 -3.03 -16.98 -30.23
C GLU A 135 -2.52 -16.00 -29.26
N SER A 136 -1.30 -15.72 -29.31
CA SER A 136 -0.68 -14.77 -28.49
C SER A 136 -1.14 -13.45 -28.89
N VAL A 137 -1.57 -12.67 -28.02
CA VAL A 137 -1.97 -11.39 -28.30
C VAL A 137 -0.91 -10.47 -28.10
N GLU A 138 0.14 -10.60 -27.93
CA GLU A 138 1.17 -9.75 -27.72
C GLU A 138 1.46 -8.84 -28.14
#